data_17fedb5835660e128defffb2e008d52b
#
_entry.id   17fedb5835660e128defffb2e008d52b
#
_cell.length_a   1.000
_cell.length_b   1.000
_cell.length_c   1.000
_cell.angle_alpha   90.00
_cell.angle_beta   90.00
_cell.angle_gamma   90.00
#
_symmetry.space_group_name_H-M   'P 1'
#
loop_
_entity.id
_entity.type
_entity.pdbx_description
1 polymer ?
#
loop_
_entity_poly.entity_id
_entity_poly.type
_entity_poly.pdbx_seq_one_letter_code
_entity_poly.pdbx_strand_id
1 'polypeptide(L)'
;MAMGSYLSIITLNVNGLNAPIKRQRLAEWIQKQDPYICCLQETHLKTRESYRLKVKGWKKIFHANRDQKKAGVAILISDKIDFEIKAMKRDKEGHYIMIKGSMQEGSKDHNDQRINARRYNNYK
;
A
#
# COMPACT_ATOMS: atom_id res chain seq x y z
N MET A 1 3.65 21.11 19.94
CA MET A 1 4.17 20.48 19.64
C MET A 1 3.98 19.61 18.95
N ALA A 2 4.26 19.52 18.50
CA ALA A 2 3.90 18.72 17.79
C ALA A 2 4.47 17.66 17.81
N MET A 3 4.35 17.19 18.14
CA MET A 3 4.75 16.26 18.18
C MET A 3 4.87 15.58 17.19
N GLY A 4 5.55 15.11 16.97
CA GLY A 4 5.75 14.35 15.85
C GLY A 4 4.56 13.57 15.52
N SER A 5 4.27 13.56 14.31
CA SER A 5 3.20 12.72 13.87
C SER A 5 3.72 11.34 13.71
N TYR A 6 2.97 10.41 14.20
CA TYR A 6 3.28 9.02 13.98
C TYR A 6 2.52 8.53 12.77
N LEU A 7 3.22 7.90 11.86
CA LEU A 7 2.59 7.18 10.78
C LEU A 7 2.44 5.74 11.17
N SER A 8 1.22 5.28 11.28
CA SER A 8 1.01 3.85 11.48
C SER A 8 1.12 3.16 10.14
N ILE A 9 2.08 2.28 10.02
CA ILE A 9 2.34 1.55 8.79
C ILE A 9 2.24 0.07 9.10
N ILE A 10 1.40 -0.62 8.34
CA ILE A 10 1.26 -2.07 8.46
C ILE A 10 1.77 -2.70 7.19
N THR A 11 2.58 -3.74 7.34
CA THR A 11 3.04 -4.54 6.23
C THR A 11 2.50 -5.95 6.41
N LEU A 12 1.92 -6.49 5.35
CA LEU A 12 1.22 -7.76 5.45
C LEU A 12 1.42 -8.58 4.19
N ASN A 13 1.79 -9.84 4.36
CA ASN A 13 1.80 -10.79 3.25
C ASN A 13 0.41 -11.39 3.15
N VAL A 14 -0.26 -11.14 2.02
CA VAL A 14 -1.65 -11.56 1.87
C VAL A 14 -1.82 -12.86 1.10
N ASN A 15 -0.74 -13.36 0.53
CA ASN A 15 -0.73 -14.66 -0.14
C ASN A 15 -1.88 -14.82 -1.14
N GLY A 16 -2.04 -13.79 -1.97
CA GLY A 16 -3.03 -13.82 -3.04
C GLY A 16 -4.36 -13.19 -2.65
N LEU A 17 -4.87 -12.34 -3.54
CA LEU A 17 -6.14 -11.64 -3.33
C LEU A 17 -7.12 -11.88 -4.47
N ASN A 18 -7.00 -13.01 -5.17
CA ASN A 18 -7.88 -13.25 -6.31
C ASN A 18 -9.29 -13.66 -5.88
N ALA A 19 -9.42 -14.29 -4.73
CA ALA A 19 -10.73 -14.70 -4.23
C ALA A 19 -11.47 -13.49 -3.63
N PRO A 20 -12.71 -13.25 -4.05
CA PRO A 20 -13.46 -12.10 -3.53
C PRO A 20 -13.61 -12.11 -2.01
N ILE A 21 -13.85 -13.27 -1.42
CA ILE A 21 -14.02 -13.34 0.03
C ILE A 21 -12.76 -12.89 0.76
N LYS A 22 -11.60 -13.20 0.18
CA LYS A 22 -10.33 -12.83 0.79
C LYS A 22 -10.12 -11.32 0.74
N ARG A 23 -10.49 -10.69 -0.38
CA ARG A 23 -10.41 -9.24 -0.50
C ARG A 23 -11.36 -8.56 0.49
N GLN A 24 -12.55 -9.13 0.66
CA GLN A 24 -13.51 -8.58 1.60
C GLN A 24 -13.00 -8.65 3.03
N ARG A 25 -12.44 -9.79 3.42
CA ARG A 25 -11.91 -9.96 4.77
C ARG A 25 -10.73 -9.03 5.01
N LEU A 26 -9.88 -8.87 4.02
CA LEU A 26 -8.76 -7.95 4.12
C LEU A 26 -9.24 -6.52 4.31
N ALA A 27 -10.23 -6.11 3.51
CA ALA A 27 -10.77 -4.76 3.62
C ALA A 27 -11.33 -4.50 5.02
N GLU A 28 -12.07 -5.45 5.55
CA GLU A 28 -12.63 -5.31 6.90
C GLU A 28 -11.53 -5.22 7.94
N TRP A 29 -10.48 -6.03 7.77
CA TRP A 29 -9.37 -6.01 8.72
C TRP A 29 -8.62 -4.68 8.66
N ILE A 30 -8.37 -4.17 7.45
CA ILE A 30 -7.69 -2.88 7.30
C ILE A 30 -8.51 -1.77 7.94
N GLN A 31 -9.82 -1.77 7.72
CA GLN A 31 -10.70 -0.77 8.31
C GLN A 31 -10.68 -0.84 9.83
N LYS A 32 -10.61 -2.04 10.38
CA LYS A 32 -10.55 -2.22 11.82
C LYS A 32 -9.24 -1.73 12.41
N GLN A 33 -8.12 -2.03 11.75
CA GLN A 33 -6.82 -1.60 12.22
C GLN A 33 -6.58 -0.12 11.97
N ASP A 34 -7.22 0.41 10.95
CA ASP A 34 -7.17 1.83 10.59
C ASP A 34 -5.76 2.39 10.45
N PRO A 35 -4.88 1.74 9.67
CA PRO A 35 -3.54 2.27 9.48
C PRO A 35 -3.54 3.46 8.53
N TYR A 36 -2.56 4.34 8.69
CA TYR A 36 -2.39 5.39 7.71
C TYR A 36 -1.89 4.83 6.39
N ILE A 37 -1.02 3.84 6.45
CA ILE A 37 -0.44 3.24 5.25
C ILE A 37 -0.43 1.73 5.44
N CYS A 38 -0.85 1.02 4.40
CA CYS A 38 -0.85 -0.44 4.42
C CYS A 38 -0.08 -0.95 3.22
N CYS A 39 0.96 -1.73 3.46
CA CYS A 39 1.77 -2.32 2.40
C CYS A 39 1.44 -3.80 2.31
N LEU A 40 0.97 -4.22 1.15
CA LEU A 40 0.58 -5.61 0.92
C LEU A 40 1.61 -6.29 0.05
N GLN A 41 1.98 -7.50 0.43
CA GLN A 41 2.93 -8.31 -0.31
C GLN A 41 2.22 -9.53 -0.85
N GLU A 42 2.66 -9.99 -2.02
CA GLU A 42 2.11 -11.16 -2.70
C GLU A 42 0.62 -11.04 -2.94
N THR A 43 0.23 -9.95 -3.60
CA THR A 43 -1.18 -9.74 -3.91
C THR A 43 -1.68 -10.71 -4.97
N HIS A 44 -0.80 -11.20 -5.85
CA HIS A 44 -1.11 -12.13 -6.95
C HIS A 44 -2.13 -11.57 -7.95
N LEU A 45 -2.36 -10.26 -7.93
CA LEU A 45 -3.28 -9.65 -8.86
C LEU A 45 -2.55 -9.30 -10.14
N LYS A 46 -3.17 -9.61 -11.27
CA LYS A 46 -2.66 -9.17 -12.55
C LYS A 46 -2.99 -7.70 -12.72
N THR A 47 -2.21 -7.01 -13.54
CA THR A 47 -2.37 -5.57 -13.72
C THR A 47 -3.81 -5.22 -14.06
N ARG A 48 -4.42 -5.95 -14.99
CA ARG A 48 -5.79 -5.65 -15.42
C ARG A 48 -6.83 -5.97 -14.37
N GLU A 49 -6.46 -6.67 -13.29
CA GLU A 49 -7.38 -7.04 -12.23
C GLU A 49 -7.16 -6.24 -10.96
N SER A 50 -6.16 -5.36 -10.95
CA SER A 50 -5.82 -4.63 -9.73
C SER A 50 -6.95 -3.73 -9.26
N TYR A 51 -7.84 -3.30 -10.17
CA TYR A 51 -8.99 -2.47 -9.81
C TYR A 51 -9.92 -3.16 -8.82
N ARG A 52 -9.83 -4.49 -8.70
CA ARG A 52 -10.69 -5.25 -7.79
C ARG A 52 -10.33 -5.04 -6.32
N LEU A 53 -9.11 -4.59 -6.06
CA LEU A 53 -8.72 -4.31 -4.69
C LEU A 53 -9.19 -2.91 -4.34
N LYS A 54 -10.24 -2.83 -3.52
CA LYS A 54 -10.80 -1.58 -3.06
C LYS A 54 -11.06 -1.67 -1.58
N VAL A 55 -10.65 -0.65 -0.86
CA VAL A 55 -10.88 -0.58 0.58
C VAL A 55 -11.42 0.80 0.89
N LYS A 56 -12.64 0.86 1.39
CA LYS A 56 -13.27 2.13 1.72
C LYS A 56 -12.45 2.85 2.78
N GLY A 57 -12.05 4.07 2.47
CA GLY A 57 -11.17 4.85 3.35
C GLY A 57 -9.74 4.88 2.90
N TRP A 58 -9.39 4.09 1.89
CA TRP A 58 -8.03 4.05 1.32
C TRP A 58 -8.14 4.12 -0.18
N LYS A 59 -8.47 5.31 -0.69
CA LYS A 59 -8.68 5.49 -2.14
C LYS A 59 -7.39 5.41 -2.93
N LYS A 60 -6.29 5.86 -2.35
CA LYS A 60 -5.02 5.85 -3.07
C LYS A 60 -4.38 4.50 -2.90
N ILE A 61 -4.38 3.73 -3.99
CA ILE A 61 -3.80 2.39 -4.00
C ILE A 61 -2.83 2.32 -5.16
N PHE A 62 -1.59 1.97 -4.87
CA PHE A 62 -0.54 1.88 -5.86
C PHE A 62 -0.07 0.44 -5.96
N HIS A 63 0.04 -0.04 -7.19
CA HIS A 63 0.35 -1.44 -7.46
C HIS A 63 1.64 -1.58 -8.24
N ALA A 64 2.41 -2.61 -7.93
CA ALA A 64 3.42 -3.13 -8.80
C ALA A 64 3.08 -4.61 -8.97
N ASN A 65 2.67 -4.97 -10.16
CA ASN A 65 2.15 -6.31 -10.43
C ASN A 65 2.99 -7.02 -11.46
N ARG A 66 2.83 -8.32 -11.47
CA ARG A 66 3.36 -9.17 -12.51
C ARG A 66 2.22 -10.03 -12.99
N ASP A 67 2.16 -10.28 -14.31
CA ASP A 67 1.09 -11.10 -14.87
C ASP A 67 1.28 -12.57 -14.64
N GLN A 68 2.24 -12.92 -13.82
CA GLN A 68 2.44 -14.28 -13.36
C GLN A 68 2.18 -14.35 -11.88
N LYS A 69 1.86 -15.54 -11.41
CA LYS A 69 1.45 -15.73 -10.03
C LYS A 69 2.57 -15.51 -9.03
N LYS A 70 2.19 -15.34 -7.79
CA LYS A 70 3.08 -15.24 -6.63
C LYS A 70 3.93 -13.99 -6.60
N ALA A 71 3.44 -12.93 -7.19
CA ALA A 71 4.10 -11.64 -7.11
C ALA A 71 3.05 -10.57 -6.87
N GLY A 72 3.51 -9.34 -6.84
CA GLY A 72 2.63 -8.20 -6.67
C GLY A 72 2.72 -7.60 -5.30
N VAL A 73 2.87 -6.28 -5.29
CA VAL A 73 2.85 -5.51 -4.06
C VAL A 73 1.89 -4.35 -4.24
N ALA A 74 1.34 -3.87 -3.15
CA ALA A 74 0.45 -2.72 -3.20
C ALA A 74 0.68 -1.84 -1.98
N ILE A 75 0.50 -0.54 -2.18
CA ILE A 75 0.53 0.41 -1.08
C ILE A 75 -0.81 1.12 -1.06
N LEU A 76 -1.48 1.05 0.09
CA LEU A 76 -2.75 1.72 0.31
C LEU A 76 -2.53 2.87 1.27
N ILE A 77 -3.03 4.04 0.91
CA ILE A 77 -2.85 5.24 1.72
C ILE A 77 -4.22 5.72 2.20
N SER A 78 -4.33 5.92 3.51
CA SER A 78 -5.57 6.35 4.12
C SER A 78 -6.00 7.73 3.61
N ASP A 79 -7.30 7.88 3.43
CA ASP A 79 -7.87 9.19 3.08
C ASP A 79 -7.69 10.22 4.17
N LYS A 80 -7.33 9.78 5.37
CA LYS A 80 -7.15 10.70 6.50
C LYS A 80 -5.87 11.51 6.42
N ILE A 81 -4.91 11.09 5.58
CA ILE A 81 -3.68 11.85 5.42
C ILE A 81 -3.64 12.43 4.02
N ASP A 82 -3.10 13.62 3.93
CA ASP A 82 -2.93 14.30 2.65
C ASP A 82 -1.52 14.03 2.16
N PHE A 83 -1.37 12.99 1.39
CA PHE A 83 -0.08 12.56 0.88
C PHE A 83 0.00 12.91 -0.60
N GLU A 84 0.93 13.80 -0.93
CA GLU A 84 1.14 14.23 -2.30
C GLU A 84 2.32 13.48 -2.88
N ILE A 85 2.08 12.74 -3.94
CA ILE A 85 3.11 11.90 -4.54
C ILE A 85 3.98 12.74 -5.46
N LYS A 86 5.28 12.68 -5.25
CA LYS A 86 6.25 13.38 -6.07
C LYS A 86 7.00 12.46 -7.00
N ALA A 87 7.16 11.20 -6.62
CA ALA A 87 7.87 10.23 -7.44
C ALA A 87 7.38 8.84 -7.11
N MET A 88 7.44 7.97 -8.10
CA MET A 88 7.05 6.58 -7.91
C MET A 88 7.95 5.70 -8.76
N LYS A 89 8.38 4.58 -8.19
CA LYS A 89 9.17 3.60 -8.90
C LYS A 89 8.57 2.24 -8.69
N ARG A 90 8.34 1.52 -9.78
CA ARG A 90 7.76 0.18 -9.74
C ARG A 90 8.73 -0.81 -10.35
N ASP A 91 8.78 -1.99 -9.73
CA ASP A 91 9.51 -3.10 -10.28
C ASP A 91 8.62 -3.83 -11.28
N LYS A 92 9.17 -4.13 -12.46
CA LYS A 92 8.42 -4.85 -13.50
C LYS A 92 8.03 -6.25 -13.07
N GLU A 93 8.80 -6.82 -12.17
CA GLU A 93 8.54 -8.18 -11.68
C GLU A 93 7.55 -8.21 -10.52
N GLY A 94 7.09 -7.05 -10.07
CA GLY A 94 6.12 -7.01 -8.99
C GLY A 94 6.70 -7.30 -7.63
N HIS A 95 8.00 -7.07 -7.43
CA HIS A 95 8.64 -7.35 -6.16
C HIS A 95 8.68 -6.16 -5.24
N TYR A 96 8.63 -4.94 -5.78
CA TYR A 96 8.63 -3.76 -4.93
C TYR A 96 7.95 -2.58 -5.62
N ILE A 97 7.53 -1.65 -4.80
CA ILE A 97 7.08 -0.35 -5.23
C ILE A 97 7.60 0.65 -4.21
N MET A 98 8.07 1.78 -4.71
CA MET A 98 8.56 2.86 -3.86
C MET A 98 7.81 4.12 -4.21
N ILE A 99 7.31 4.80 -3.21
CA ILE A 99 6.62 6.07 -3.39
C ILE A 99 7.33 7.11 -2.55
N LYS A 100 7.62 8.23 -3.16
CA LYS A 100 8.18 9.38 -2.46
C LYS A 100 7.21 10.53 -2.59
N GLY A 101 6.95 11.18 -1.50
CA GLY A 101 6.05 12.32 -1.50
C GLY A 101 6.13 13.09 -0.22
N SER A 102 5.21 14.01 -0.04
CA SER A 102 5.16 14.79 1.17
C SER A 102 3.78 14.74 1.78
N MET A 103 3.75 14.84 3.08
CA MET A 103 2.52 14.95 3.83
C MET A 103 2.32 16.37 4.27
N GLN A 104 1.09 16.86 4.08
CA GLN A 104 0.71 18.13 4.62
C GLN A 104 -0.14 17.90 5.84
N GLU A 105 0.21 18.57 6.91
CA GLU A 105 -0.53 18.43 8.13
C GLU A 105 -1.13 19.75 8.52
N GLY A 106 -1.94 20.27 7.66
CA GLY A 106 -2.65 21.47 8.00
C GLY A 106 -1.79 22.67 8.28
N SER A 107 -0.50 22.56 8.19
CA SER A 107 0.36 23.69 8.38
C SER A 107 1.33 23.74 7.22
N LYS A 108 2.34 24.49 7.36
CA LYS A 108 3.25 24.73 6.28
C LYS A 108 4.34 23.71 6.14
N ASP A 109 4.49 22.89 7.13
CA ASP A 109 5.61 21.96 7.14
C ASP A 109 5.33 20.81 6.20
N HIS A 110 6.19 20.65 5.24
CA HIS A 110 6.12 19.54 4.31
C HIS A 110 7.26 18.59 4.61
N ASN A 111 6.92 17.43 5.08
CA ASN A 111 7.91 16.41 5.34
C ASN A 111 7.87 15.39 4.22
N ASP A 112 8.97 15.31 3.49
CA ASP A 112 9.07 14.29 2.45
C ASP A 112 9.16 12.94 3.10
N GLN A 113 8.36 12.04 2.61
CA GLN A 113 8.31 10.67 3.10
C GLN A 113 8.56 9.71 1.97
N ARG A 114 9.24 8.62 2.28
CA ARG A 114 9.44 7.54 1.35
C ARG A 114 8.77 6.29 1.88
N ILE A 115 7.95 5.69 1.06
CA ILE A 115 7.24 4.48 1.42
C ILE A 115 7.67 3.40 0.46
N ASN A 116 8.16 2.29 1.01
CA ASN A 116 8.58 1.15 0.22
C ASN A 116 7.73 -0.05 0.57
N ALA A 117 7.22 -0.70 -0.46
CA ALA A 117 6.62 -2.01 -0.29
C ALA A 117 7.44 -2.98 -1.08
N ARG A 118 7.96 -3.98 -0.43
CA ARG A 118 8.86 -4.93 -1.04
C ARG A 118 8.44 -6.34 -0.67
N ARG A 119 8.47 -7.20 -1.65
CA ARG A 119 8.29 -8.62 -1.38
C ARG A 119 9.61 -9.18 -0.85
N TYR A 120 9.53 -9.80 0.32
CA TYR A 120 10.69 -10.48 0.89
C TYR A 120 10.59 -11.96 0.58
N ASN A 121 11.67 -12.47 0.02
CA ASN A 121 11.72 -13.91 -0.22
C ASN A 121 12.32 -14.59 0.96
N ASN A 122 11.91 -14.68 1.94
CA ASN A 122 12.51 -15.17 3.05
C ASN A 122 12.75 -16.50 3.15
N TYR A 123 12.99 -16.72 3.18
CA TYR A 123 13.10 -17.39 3.51
C TYR A 123 13.13 -18.15 3.92
N LYS A 124 13.41 -18.64 4.08
CA LYS A 124 13.39 -19.28 4.48
C LYS A 124 13.51 -19.50 4.89
#